data_932156d4cf92e4170e55d6c5c7c50743
#
_entry.id   932156d4cf92e4170e55d6c5c7c50743
#
_cell.length_a   1.000
_cell.length_b   1.000
_cell.length_c   1.000
_cell.angle_alpha   90.00
_cell.angle_beta   90.00
_cell.angle_gamma   90.00
#
_symmetry.space_group_name_H-M   'P 1'
#
loop_
_entity.id
_entity.type
_entity.pdbx_description
1 polymer ?
#
loop_
_entity_poly.entity_id
_entity_poly.type
_entity_poly.pdbx_seq_one_letter_code
_entity_poly.pdbx_strand_id
1 'polypeptide(L)'
;MDSNDDGAFLEPDIVALLNDPSLWEEPGAQLEDRVAAGVAEERRVVVPMKRRNPWPARFAAAAVGAAAAAAVILVVTRDQEHADASVAVTGTDLAPGISGKADITSVDSGVRINFSVPGLPRRDGDEFYQGWLKNCAGTLLVPIGTYHDLEDATGWAGVDVADFPLLTVTREVVAGPKDPAQGSSGEVVVSAAMSACPAT
;
A
#
# COMPACT_ATOMS: atom_id res chain seq x y z
N MET A 1 -3.97 39.17 19.18
CA MET A 1 -3.20 37.88 19.10
C MET A 1 -4.22 36.81 19.43
N ASP A 2 -5.07 36.53 18.46
CA ASP A 2 -6.23 35.66 18.63
C ASP A 2 -5.84 34.31 18.08
N SER A 3 -5.77 33.33 18.98
CA SER A 3 -5.59 31.92 18.64
C SER A 3 -6.88 31.46 17.97
N ASN A 4 -6.84 31.26 16.65
CA ASN A 4 -7.87 30.52 15.96
C ASN A 4 -7.83 29.07 16.41
N ASP A 5 -8.81 28.72 17.19
CA ASP A 5 -9.17 27.37 17.55
C ASP A 5 -9.95 26.77 16.37
N ASP A 6 -9.21 26.21 15.40
CA ASP A 6 -9.77 25.46 14.28
C ASP A 6 -10.14 24.03 14.75
N GLY A 7 -10.90 23.93 15.83
CA GLY A 7 -11.62 22.73 16.22
C GLY A 7 -12.65 22.42 15.14
N ALA A 8 -12.49 21.27 14.45
CA ALA A 8 -13.44 20.75 13.49
C ALA A 8 -14.85 20.78 14.09
N PHE A 9 -15.64 21.79 13.71
CA PHE A 9 -17.05 21.87 14.06
C PHE A 9 -17.79 20.78 13.29
N LEU A 10 -17.96 19.63 13.94
CA LEU A 10 -19.00 18.71 13.51
C LEU A 10 -20.32 19.46 13.58
N GLU A 11 -21.09 19.47 12.51
CA GLU A 11 -22.39 20.07 12.47
C GLU A 11 -23.24 19.56 13.64
N PRO A 12 -24.00 20.41 14.35
CA PRO A 12 -24.77 20.01 15.54
C PRO A 12 -25.69 18.81 15.27
N ASP A 13 -26.17 18.66 14.05
CA ASP A 13 -27.02 17.55 13.64
C ASP A 13 -26.23 16.22 13.62
N ILE A 14 -24.95 16.24 13.25
CA ILE A 14 -24.08 15.04 13.27
C ILE A 14 -23.79 14.65 14.72
N VAL A 15 -23.53 15.63 15.59
CA VAL A 15 -23.29 15.35 17.02
C VAL A 15 -24.55 14.77 17.68
N ALA A 16 -25.74 15.29 17.33
CA ALA A 16 -27.02 14.76 17.83
C ALA A 16 -27.23 13.30 17.35
N LEU A 17 -26.91 13.02 16.07
CA LEU A 17 -27.01 11.68 15.48
C LEU A 17 -26.06 10.68 16.15
N LEU A 18 -24.81 11.08 16.40
CA LEU A 18 -23.80 10.23 17.06
C LEU A 18 -24.14 9.94 18.53
N ASN A 19 -24.89 10.82 19.19
CA ASN A 19 -25.32 10.65 20.56
C ASN A 19 -26.70 9.97 20.71
N ASP A 20 -27.37 9.63 19.62
CA ASP A 20 -28.64 8.91 19.67
C ASP A 20 -28.40 7.42 19.98
N PRO A 21 -28.76 6.94 21.21
CA PRO A 21 -28.51 5.55 21.59
C PRO A 21 -29.30 4.55 20.74
N SER A 22 -30.32 4.96 20.02
CA SER A 22 -31.12 4.07 19.17
C SER A 22 -30.40 3.66 17.87
N LEU A 23 -29.31 4.37 17.51
CA LEU A 23 -28.50 4.07 16.34
C LEU A 23 -27.35 3.09 16.63
N TRP A 24 -27.08 2.83 17.91
CA TRP A 24 -26.00 1.94 18.34
C TRP A 24 -26.57 0.63 18.86
N GLU A 25 -26.21 -0.48 18.22
CA GLU A 25 -26.51 -1.80 18.77
C GLU A 25 -25.60 -2.06 19.96
N GLU A 26 -26.18 -2.43 21.10
CA GLU A 26 -25.38 -2.92 22.23
C GLU A 26 -24.72 -4.26 21.84
N PRO A 27 -23.40 -4.38 22.01
CA PRO A 27 -22.71 -5.66 21.77
C PRO A 27 -23.35 -6.74 22.62
N GLY A 28 -23.60 -7.91 22.01
CA GLY A 28 -24.15 -9.03 22.77
C GLY A 28 -23.26 -9.39 23.97
N ALA A 29 -23.87 -9.68 25.12
CA ALA A 29 -23.20 -9.91 26.38
C ALA A 29 -22.05 -10.95 26.37
N GLN A 30 -21.96 -11.76 25.30
CA GLN A 30 -20.91 -12.78 25.12
C GLN A 30 -19.75 -12.31 24.23
N LEU A 31 -19.79 -11.08 23.71
CA LEU A 31 -18.75 -10.61 22.77
C LEU A 31 -17.42 -10.45 23.50
N GLU A 32 -17.42 -9.90 24.70
CA GLU A 32 -16.23 -9.70 25.52
C GLU A 32 -15.53 -11.05 25.82
N ASP A 33 -16.31 -12.04 26.25
CA ASP A 33 -15.79 -13.39 26.56
C ASP A 33 -15.22 -14.07 25.30
N ARG A 34 -15.86 -13.90 24.15
CA ARG A 34 -15.38 -14.47 22.87
C ARG A 34 -14.09 -13.83 22.40
N VAL A 35 -13.97 -12.52 22.54
CA VAL A 35 -12.74 -11.78 22.19
C VAL A 35 -11.61 -12.17 23.15
N ALA A 36 -11.89 -12.21 24.45
CA ALA A 36 -10.91 -12.63 25.45
C ALA A 36 -10.43 -14.07 25.23
N ALA A 37 -11.34 -14.98 24.88
CA ALA A 37 -11.00 -16.37 24.55
C ALA A 37 -10.14 -16.48 23.29
N GLY A 38 -10.45 -15.72 22.23
CA GLY A 38 -9.67 -15.66 21.00
C GLY A 38 -8.23 -15.17 21.22
N VAL A 39 -8.08 -14.08 21.99
CA VAL A 39 -6.77 -13.55 22.37
C VAL A 39 -5.97 -14.53 23.25
N ALA A 40 -6.64 -15.27 24.15
CA ALA A 40 -5.99 -16.26 24.98
C ALA A 40 -5.51 -17.48 24.17
N GLU A 41 -6.21 -17.83 23.10
CA GLU A 41 -5.84 -18.93 22.20
C GLU A 41 -4.61 -18.57 21.36
N GLU A 42 -4.55 -17.38 20.82
CA GLU A 42 -3.36 -16.90 20.07
C GLU A 42 -2.09 -16.84 20.94
N ARG A 43 -2.22 -16.51 22.22
CA ARG A 43 -1.08 -16.53 23.16
C ARG A 43 -0.50 -17.91 23.42
N ARG A 44 -1.23 -19.00 23.15
CA ARG A 44 -0.72 -20.37 23.31
C ARG A 44 0.25 -20.79 22.21
N VAL A 45 0.31 -20.06 21.10
CA VAL A 45 1.20 -20.37 19.96
C VAL A 45 2.60 -19.76 20.12
N VAL A 46 2.89 -19.04 21.22
CA VAL A 46 4.26 -18.58 21.49
C VAL A 46 5.11 -19.79 21.90
N VAL A 47 5.75 -20.43 20.94
CA VAL A 47 6.74 -21.49 21.16
C VAL A 47 7.94 -20.88 21.89
N PRO A 48 8.21 -21.25 23.16
CA PRO A 48 9.38 -20.74 23.86
C PRO A 48 10.63 -21.24 23.15
N MET A 49 11.44 -20.32 22.60
CA MET A 49 12.78 -20.66 22.10
C MET A 49 13.63 -21.13 23.28
N LYS A 50 13.75 -22.44 23.41
CA LYS A 50 14.64 -23.06 24.40
C LYS A 50 16.06 -22.69 24.03
N ARG A 51 16.70 -21.79 24.80
CA ARG A 51 18.14 -21.51 24.72
C ARG A 51 18.89 -22.82 24.90
N ARG A 52 19.40 -23.38 23.81
CA ARG A 52 20.32 -24.50 23.85
C ARG A 52 21.69 -23.98 24.27
N ASN A 53 22.15 -24.48 25.40
CA ASN A 53 23.49 -24.28 25.92
C ASN A 53 24.53 -24.81 24.92
N PRO A 54 25.57 -24.03 24.51
CA PRO A 54 26.50 -24.44 23.47
C PRO A 54 27.68 -25.19 24.04
N TRP A 55 27.58 -26.53 24.19
CA TRP A 55 28.75 -27.40 24.31
C TRP A 55 28.34 -28.88 24.48
N PRO A 56 28.96 -29.89 23.85
CA PRO A 56 29.83 -29.99 22.69
C PRO A 56 29.27 -30.95 21.61
N ALA A 57 28.91 -30.45 20.47
CA ALA A 57 28.64 -31.30 19.32
C ALA A 57 29.18 -30.64 18.04
N ARG A 58 30.51 -30.61 17.89
CA ARG A 58 31.19 -29.93 16.80
C ARG A 58 31.18 -30.66 15.44
N PHE A 59 30.56 -31.82 15.32
CA PHE A 59 30.63 -32.63 14.06
C PHE A 59 29.30 -33.17 13.51
N ALA A 60 28.13 -32.85 14.15
CA ALA A 60 26.84 -33.27 13.60
C ALA A 60 26.00 -32.10 13.02
N ALA A 61 26.53 -30.89 13.02
CA ALA A 61 25.76 -29.66 12.68
C ALA A 61 25.79 -29.34 11.17
N ALA A 62 26.62 -29.98 10.35
CA ALA A 62 26.72 -29.61 8.93
C ALA A 62 25.56 -30.12 8.08
N ALA A 63 24.93 -31.24 8.43
CA ALA A 63 23.83 -31.83 7.63
C ALA A 63 22.46 -31.24 7.99
N VAL A 64 22.25 -30.86 9.25
CA VAL A 64 20.96 -30.27 9.71
C VAL A 64 20.89 -28.77 9.39
N GLY A 65 22.03 -28.08 9.37
CA GLY A 65 22.13 -26.67 8.99
C GLY A 65 21.79 -26.42 7.51
N ALA A 66 22.20 -27.32 6.63
CA ALA A 66 21.91 -27.22 5.20
C ALA A 66 20.42 -27.43 4.88
N ALA A 67 19.74 -28.32 5.60
CA ALA A 67 18.30 -28.56 5.42
C ALA A 67 17.45 -27.42 5.97
N ALA A 68 17.85 -26.81 7.10
CA ALA A 68 17.15 -25.65 7.67
C ALA A 68 17.36 -24.39 6.83
N ALA A 69 18.58 -24.16 6.30
CA ALA A 69 18.85 -23.05 5.37
C ALA A 69 18.11 -23.22 4.05
N ALA A 70 18.02 -24.44 3.50
CA ALA A 70 17.24 -24.72 2.29
C ALA A 70 15.74 -24.52 2.52
N ALA A 71 15.20 -24.85 3.70
CA ALA A 71 13.79 -24.63 4.04
C ALA A 71 13.48 -23.13 4.20
N VAL A 72 14.37 -22.34 4.83
CA VAL A 72 14.22 -20.89 4.95
C VAL A 72 14.32 -20.21 3.57
N ILE A 73 15.27 -20.63 2.72
CA ILE A 73 15.38 -20.11 1.35
C ILE A 73 14.12 -20.47 0.54
N LEU A 74 13.59 -21.71 0.67
CA LEU A 74 12.37 -22.13 -0.02
C LEU A 74 11.11 -21.38 0.46
N VAL A 75 11.02 -21.02 1.75
CA VAL A 75 9.90 -20.21 2.26
C VAL A 75 10.03 -18.76 1.79
N VAL A 76 11.24 -18.17 1.87
CA VAL A 76 11.47 -16.79 1.41
C VAL A 76 11.32 -16.67 -0.12
N THR A 77 11.67 -17.72 -0.89
CA THR A 77 11.46 -17.70 -2.35
C THR A 77 10.04 -18.07 -2.78
N ARG A 78 9.22 -18.67 -1.90
CA ARG A 78 7.80 -18.94 -2.20
C ARG A 78 6.91 -17.73 -2.03
N ASP A 79 7.32 -16.74 -1.22
CA ASP A 79 6.59 -15.48 -1.03
C ASP A 79 7.04 -14.39 -2.03
N GLN A 80 7.95 -14.65 -2.95
CA GLN A 80 8.12 -13.79 -4.12
C GLN A 80 7.00 -14.11 -5.09
N GLU A 81 5.84 -13.47 -4.89
CA GLU A 81 4.82 -13.37 -5.92
C GLU A 81 5.52 -12.86 -7.19
N HIS A 82 5.61 -13.72 -8.19
CA HIS A 82 6.19 -13.32 -9.46
C HIS A 82 5.28 -12.25 -10.06
N ALA A 83 5.87 -11.11 -10.42
CA ALA A 83 5.13 -10.08 -11.14
C ALA A 83 4.65 -10.67 -12.48
N ASP A 84 3.38 -10.47 -12.81
CA ASP A 84 2.81 -10.89 -14.10
C ASP A 84 3.41 -10.08 -15.24
N ALA A 85 3.76 -8.82 -14.98
CA ALA A 85 4.42 -7.91 -15.91
C ALA A 85 5.32 -6.92 -15.18
N SER A 86 6.36 -6.46 -15.87
CA SER A 86 7.22 -5.36 -15.44
C SER A 86 7.23 -4.30 -16.52
N VAL A 87 6.89 -3.06 -16.17
CA VAL A 87 6.80 -1.94 -17.11
C VAL A 87 7.80 -0.86 -16.76
N ALA A 88 8.36 -0.22 -17.80
CA ALA A 88 9.24 0.92 -17.60
C ALA A 88 8.42 2.15 -17.18
N VAL A 89 8.87 2.82 -16.12
CA VAL A 89 8.33 4.10 -15.65
C VAL A 89 9.27 5.21 -16.07
N THR A 90 8.71 6.25 -16.66
CA THR A 90 9.49 7.38 -17.21
C THR A 90 9.04 8.68 -16.57
N GLY A 91 10.01 9.55 -16.23
CA GLY A 91 9.77 10.89 -15.74
C GLY A 91 9.19 11.80 -16.84
N THR A 92 8.35 12.73 -16.44
CA THR A 92 7.81 13.79 -17.28
C THR A 92 8.73 15.02 -17.26
N ASP A 93 8.28 16.12 -17.88
CA ASP A 93 8.99 17.42 -17.81
C ASP A 93 9.11 17.96 -16.36
N LEU A 94 8.25 17.50 -15.43
CA LEU A 94 8.32 17.83 -14.00
C LEU A 94 9.37 17.00 -13.22
N ALA A 95 9.87 15.92 -13.83
CA ALA A 95 10.89 15.04 -13.26
C ALA A 95 11.84 14.52 -14.38
N PRO A 96 12.55 15.41 -15.09
CA PRO A 96 13.37 15.03 -16.23
C PRO A 96 14.51 14.09 -15.79
N GLY A 97 14.74 13.06 -16.59
CA GLY A 97 15.81 12.08 -16.32
C GLY A 97 15.48 11.02 -15.28
N ILE A 98 14.34 11.07 -14.64
CA ILE A 98 13.86 10.01 -13.76
C ILE A 98 13.41 8.81 -14.60
N SER A 99 13.84 7.62 -14.19
CA SER A 99 13.41 6.37 -14.80
C SER A 99 13.45 5.24 -13.78
N GLY A 100 12.62 4.23 -13.99
CA GLY A 100 12.52 3.08 -13.11
C GLY A 100 11.61 2.02 -13.71
N LYS A 101 11.04 1.20 -12.84
CA LYS A 101 10.09 0.16 -13.22
C LYS A 101 8.93 0.10 -12.23
N ALA A 102 7.83 -0.47 -12.70
CA ALA A 102 6.73 -0.92 -11.87
C ALA A 102 6.45 -2.39 -12.20
N ASP A 103 6.47 -3.23 -11.17
CA ASP A 103 6.15 -4.65 -11.27
C ASP A 103 4.66 -4.82 -10.92
N ILE A 104 3.92 -5.43 -11.83
CA ILE A 104 2.45 -5.57 -11.77
C ILE A 104 2.13 -7.02 -11.41
N THR A 105 1.29 -7.22 -10.41
CA THR A 105 0.83 -8.54 -9.97
C THR A 105 -0.69 -8.54 -9.84
N SER A 106 -1.36 -9.40 -10.59
CA SER A 106 -2.79 -9.63 -10.44
C SER A 106 -3.05 -10.44 -9.17
N VAL A 107 -4.04 -10.04 -8.40
CA VAL A 107 -4.47 -10.72 -7.18
C VAL A 107 -5.99 -10.88 -7.22
N ASP A 108 -6.56 -11.81 -6.44
CA ASP A 108 -8.01 -12.08 -6.42
C ASP A 108 -8.87 -10.83 -6.20
N SER A 109 -8.34 -9.85 -5.47
CA SER A 109 -9.02 -8.59 -5.12
C SER A 109 -8.68 -7.40 -6.03
N GLY A 110 -7.90 -7.60 -7.11
CA GLY A 110 -7.50 -6.53 -8.02
C GLY A 110 -6.05 -6.63 -8.47
N VAL A 111 -5.32 -5.51 -8.47
CA VAL A 111 -3.93 -5.41 -8.90
C VAL A 111 -3.05 -4.80 -7.83
N ARG A 112 -1.85 -5.38 -7.64
CA ARG A 112 -0.76 -4.83 -6.84
C ARG A 112 0.33 -4.31 -7.76
N ILE A 113 0.91 -3.16 -7.40
CA ILE A 113 1.94 -2.49 -8.18
C ILE A 113 3.10 -2.16 -7.25
N ASN A 114 4.28 -2.73 -7.52
CA ASN A 114 5.50 -2.45 -6.77
C ASN A 114 6.39 -1.51 -7.59
N PHE A 115 6.66 -0.34 -7.06
CA PHE A 115 7.51 0.66 -7.70
C PHE A 115 8.98 0.46 -7.32
N SER A 116 9.86 0.67 -8.29
CA SER A 116 11.30 0.82 -8.12
C SER A 116 11.74 1.99 -9.01
N VAL A 117 11.47 3.22 -8.55
CA VAL A 117 11.74 4.47 -9.28
C VAL A 117 12.65 5.35 -8.43
N PRO A 118 13.97 5.15 -8.48
CA PRO A 118 14.93 5.92 -7.70
C PRO A 118 15.07 7.35 -8.23
N GLY A 119 15.55 8.25 -7.37
CA GLY A 119 15.94 9.59 -7.72
C GLY A 119 14.84 10.64 -7.66
N LEU A 120 13.58 10.27 -7.39
CA LEU A 120 12.56 11.25 -7.05
C LEU A 120 12.86 11.82 -5.65
N PRO A 121 12.83 13.16 -5.47
CA PRO A 121 13.00 13.78 -4.17
C PRO A 121 11.96 13.27 -3.18
N ARG A 122 12.38 12.90 -1.98
CA ARG A 122 11.45 12.55 -0.91
C ARG A 122 10.56 13.75 -0.56
N ARG A 123 9.27 13.49 -0.37
CA ARG A 123 8.26 14.47 0.02
C ARG A 123 7.82 14.19 1.46
N ASP A 124 7.85 15.23 2.29
CA ASP A 124 7.46 15.14 3.71
C ASP A 124 6.55 16.33 4.07
N GLY A 125 5.88 16.24 5.22
CA GLY A 125 4.95 17.27 5.68
C GLY A 125 3.66 17.25 4.86
N ASP A 126 3.35 18.38 4.22
CA ASP A 126 2.11 18.56 3.44
C ASP A 126 2.23 18.08 1.99
N GLU A 127 3.43 17.70 1.55
CA GLU A 127 3.68 17.22 0.19
C GLU A 127 3.78 15.70 0.14
N PHE A 128 3.24 15.08 -0.91
CA PHE A 128 3.30 13.64 -1.14
C PHE A 128 3.17 13.31 -2.62
N TYR A 129 3.47 12.07 -2.97
CA TYR A 129 3.15 11.51 -4.28
C TYR A 129 1.87 10.69 -4.17
N GLN A 130 1.03 10.74 -5.21
CA GLN A 130 -0.15 9.89 -5.33
C GLN A 130 -0.11 9.12 -6.64
N GLY A 131 -0.27 7.81 -6.51
CA GLY A 131 -0.35 6.91 -7.65
C GLY A 131 -1.78 6.74 -8.14
N TRP A 132 -1.93 6.61 -9.46
CA TRP A 132 -3.22 6.49 -10.14
C TRP A 132 -3.14 5.48 -11.27
N LEU A 133 -4.20 4.71 -11.42
CA LEU A 133 -4.52 4.02 -12.65
C LEU A 133 -5.52 4.83 -13.46
N LYS A 134 -5.32 4.91 -14.78
CA LYS A 134 -6.18 5.68 -15.69
C LYS A 134 -6.70 4.79 -16.81
N ASN A 135 -7.95 5.03 -17.20
CA ASN A 135 -8.48 4.47 -18.44
C ASN A 135 -7.83 5.12 -19.67
N CYS A 136 -7.96 4.51 -20.84
CA CYS A 136 -7.38 5.02 -22.07
C CYS A 136 -7.84 6.42 -22.49
N ALA A 137 -9.06 6.79 -22.16
CA ALA A 137 -9.58 8.13 -22.40
C ALA A 137 -9.01 9.20 -21.44
N GLY A 138 -8.35 8.78 -20.36
CA GLY A 138 -7.83 9.66 -19.32
C GLY A 138 -8.90 10.35 -18.47
N THR A 139 -10.15 9.90 -18.55
CA THR A 139 -11.31 10.51 -17.90
C THR A 139 -11.61 9.92 -16.50
N LEU A 140 -11.14 8.70 -16.25
CA LEU A 140 -11.31 7.99 -14.99
C LEU A 140 -9.95 7.73 -14.35
N LEU A 141 -9.81 8.12 -13.08
CA LEU A 141 -8.64 7.87 -12.24
C LEU A 141 -9.05 7.01 -11.06
N VAL A 142 -8.26 5.96 -10.80
CA VAL A 142 -8.39 5.12 -9.60
C VAL A 142 -7.13 5.30 -8.76
N PRO A 143 -7.23 5.79 -7.52
CA PRO A 143 -6.07 5.94 -6.65
C PRO A 143 -5.53 4.56 -6.23
N ILE A 144 -4.20 4.42 -6.19
CA ILE A 144 -3.53 3.18 -5.80
C ILE A 144 -2.67 3.32 -4.54
N GLY A 145 -2.48 4.52 -4.06
CA GLY A 145 -1.73 4.79 -2.84
C GLY A 145 -1.11 6.18 -2.80
N THR A 146 -0.62 6.55 -1.61
CA THR A 146 0.13 7.79 -1.37
C THR A 146 1.50 7.45 -0.81
N TYR A 147 2.54 8.19 -1.22
CA TYR A 147 3.93 7.84 -0.97
C TYR A 147 4.77 9.07 -0.64
N HIS A 148 5.82 8.89 0.15
CA HIS A 148 6.87 9.89 0.33
C HIS A 148 7.90 9.87 -0.80
N ASP A 149 8.18 8.70 -1.35
CA ASP A 149 9.04 8.43 -2.50
C ASP A 149 8.56 7.17 -3.23
N LEU A 150 9.21 6.80 -4.35
CA LEU A 150 8.85 5.64 -5.15
C LEU A 150 10.01 4.64 -5.31
N GLU A 151 11.02 4.69 -4.44
CA GLU A 151 12.17 3.79 -4.56
C GLU A 151 11.80 2.34 -4.22
N ASP A 152 10.93 2.17 -3.19
CA ASP A 152 10.40 0.88 -2.76
C ASP A 152 8.95 1.06 -2.25
N ALA A 153 8.05 1.42 -3.15
CA ALA A 153 6.66 1.71 -2.80
C ALA A 153 5.72 0.67 -3.40
N THR A 154 4.64 0.36 -2.67
CA THR A 154 3.61 -0.57 -3.12
C THR A 154 2.26 0.13 -3.20
N GLY A 155 1.60 -0.01 -4.36
CA GLY A 155 0.22 0.41 -4.58
C GLY A 155 -0.71 -0.77 -4.76
N TRP A 156 -2.02 -0.52 -4.57
CA TRP A 156 -3.07 -1.50 -4.82
C TRP A 156 -4.34 -0.82 -5.33
N ALA A 157 -5.05 -1.50 -6.24
CA ALA A 157 -6.38 -1.09 -6.68
C ALA A 157 -7.26 -2.30 -6.97
N GLY A 158 -8.54 -2.22 -6.60
CA GLY A 158 -9.55 -3.25 -6.85
C GLY A 158 -10.14 -3.16 -8.26
N VAL A 159 -9.30 -3.03 -9.30
CA VAL A 159 -9.71 -2.91 -10.71
C VAL A 159 -8.87 -3.81 -11.61
N ASP A 160 -9.37 -4.07 -12.82
CA ASP A 160 -8.63 -4.78 -13.85
C ASP A 160 -7.69 -3.81 -14.60
N VAL A 161 -6.43 -4.23 -14.79
CA VAL A 161 -5.43 -3.48 -15.58
C VAL A 161 -5.87 -3.29 -17.04
N ALA A 162 -6.66 -4.21 -17.59
CA ALA A 162 -7.17 -4.08 -18.95
C ALA A 162 -8.08 -2.86 -19.14
N ASP A 163 -8.85 -2.48 -18.11
CA ASP A 163 -9.71 -1.30 -18.13
C ASP A 163 -8.96 -0.01 -17.79
N PHE A 164 -7.85 -0.12 -17.04
CA PHE A 164 -7.04 0.99 -16.56
C PHE A 164 -5.55 0.80 -16.91
N PRO A 165 -5.17 0.82 -18.20
CA PRO A 165 -3.84 0.45 -18.65
C PRO A 165 -2.76 1.50 -18.45
N LEU A 166 -3.10 2.71 -17.99
CA LEU A 166 -2.14 3.79 -17.82
C LEU A 166 -1.86 4.00 -16.32
N LEU A 167 -0.57 3.97 -15.97
CA LEU A 167 -0.09 4.26 -14.62
C LEU A 167 0.50 5.67 -14.61
N THR A 168 0.08 6.50 -13.67
CA THR A 168 0.64 7.84 -13.46
C THR A 168 0.86 8.09 -11.97
N VAL A 169 1.86 8.91 -11.65
CA VAL A 169 2.06 9.41 -10.29
C VAL A 169 2.10 10.93 -10.35
N THR A 170 1.33 11.57 -9.49
CA THR A 170 1.27 13.03 -9.36
C THR A 170 1.96 13.49 -8.07
N ARG A 171 2.43 14.73 -8.11
CA ARG A 171 2.84 15.47 -6.91
C ARG A 171 1.63 16.19 -6.34
N GLU A 172 1.35 15.95 -5.07
CA GLU A 172 0.19 16.49 -4.37
C GLU A 172 0.60 17.31 -3.15
N VAL A 173 -0.28 18.24 -2.77
CA VAL A 173 -0.19 18.98 -1.50
C VAL A 173 -1.52 18.80 -0.76
N VAL A 174 -1.49 18.58 0.56
CA VAL A 174 -2.68 18.24 1.37
C VAL A 174 -3.82 19.23 1.15
N ALA A 175 -3.55 20.53 1.21
CA ALA A 175 -4.55 21.60 0.99
C ALA A 175 -4.38 22.27 -0.39
N GLY A 176 -3.67 21.63 -1.32
CA GLY A 176 -3.40 22.17 -2.64
C GLY A 176 -4.62 22.13 -3.57
N PRO A 177 -4.56 22.89 -4.68
CA PRO A 177 -5.61 22.87 -5.69
C PRO A 177 -5.68 21.47 -6.34
N LYS A 178 -6.90 20.99 -6.55
CA LYS A 178 -7.17 19.71 -7.20
C LYS A 178 -8.20 19.91 -8.31
N ASP A 179 -8.05 19.11 -9.37
CA ASP A 179 -9.10 19.01 -10.38
C ASP A 179 -10.38 18.44 -9.69
N PRO A 180 -11.47 19.18 -9.63
CA PRO A 180 -12.69 18.73 -8.94
C PRO A 180 -13.30 17.48 -9.58
N ALA A 181 -13.02 17.18 -10.85
CA ALA A 181 -13.50 16.01 -11.54
C ALA A 181 -12.64 14.75 -11.26
N GLN A 182 -11.37 14.93 -10.95
CA GLN A 182 -10.39 13.84 -10.83
C GLN A 182 -9.78 13.70 -9.43
N GLY A 183 -9.87 14.73 -8.59
CA GLY A 183 -9.29 14.74 -7.25
C GLY A 183 -7.76 14.79 -7.22
N SER A 184 -7.10 15.00 -8.37
CA SER A 184 -5.64 15.07 -8.55
C SER A 184 -5.20 16.51 -8.80
N SER A 185 -3.96 16.87 -8.43
CA SER A 185 -3.33 18.15 -8.80
C SER A 185 -3.14 18.29 -10.31
N GLY A 186 -3.08 17.18 -11.05
CA GLY A 186 -2.69 17.15 -12.46
C GLY A 186 -1.18 17.23 -12.71
N GLU A 187 -0.36 17.45 -11.68
CA GLU A 187 1.12 17.53 -11.80
C GLU A 187 1.76 16.14 -11.88
N VAL A 188 1.66 15.51 -13.04
CA VAL A 188 2.23 14.17 -13.28
C VAL A 188 3.74 14.24 -13.31
N VAL A 189 4.41 13.52 -12.41
CA VAL A 189 5.88 13.43 -12.32
C VAL A 189 6.45 12.22 -13.04
N VAL A 190 5.76 11.07 -12.99
CA VAL A 190 6.16 9.87 -13.75
C VAL A 190 4.93 9.19 -14.34
N SER A 191 5.15 8.45 -15.44
CA SER A 191 4.09 7.67 -16.09
C SER A 191 4.62 6.37 -16.69
N ALA A 192 3.72 5.40 -16.89
CA ALA A 192 3.96 4.18 -17.62
C ALA A 192 2.68 3.71 -18.33
N ALA A 193 2.83 2.96 -19.42
CA ALA A 193 1.76 2.23 -20.06
C ALA A 193 1.92 0.74 -19.75
N MET A 194 0.93 0.13 -19.10
CA MET A 194 0.92 -1.30 -18.77
C MET A 194 0.43 -2.14 -19.95
N SER A 195 -0.43 -1.58 -20.78
CA SER A 195 -0.84 -2.16 -22.06
C SER A 195 -1.15 -1.05 -23.08
N ALA A 196 -1.25 -1.42 -24.34
CA ALA A 196 -1.61 -0.47 -25.39
C ALA A 196 -3.09 -0.08 -25.30
N CYS A 197 -3.39 1.20 -25.41
CA CYS A 197 -4.76 1.64 -25.60
C CYS A 197 -5.23 1.31 -27.03
N PRO A 198 -6.48 0.84 -27.20
CA PRO A 198 -7.05 0.63 -28.54
C PRO A 198 -7.04 1.94 -29.32
N ALA A 199 -6.69 1.87 -30.60
CA ALA A 199 -6.78 3.01 -31.49
C ALA A 199 -8.25 3.46 -31.59
N THR A 200 -8.52 4.71 -31.30
CA THR A 200 -9.83 5.35 -31.48
C THR A 200 -10.07 5.71 -32.92
#